data_2609a8632156434214eaa95e791e8666
#
_entry.id   2609a8632156434214eaa95e791e8666
#
_cell.length_a   1.000
_cell.length_b   1.000
_cell.length_c   1.000
_cell.angle_alpha   90.00
_cell.angle_beta   90.00
_cell.angle_gamma   90.00
#
_symmetry.space_group_name_H-M   'P 1'
#
loop_
_entity.id
_entity.type
_entity.pdbx_description
1 polymer ?
#
loop_
_entity_poly.entity_id
_entity_poly.type
_entity_poly.pdbx_seq_one_letter_code
_entity_poly.pdbx_strand_id
1 'polypeptide(L)'
;GSVRAIDGMWVRGDGAGRRLALGIVSLGLDARANLLANRSVLSNGPLAYAYGAFAALATHRPAPILARVDGEERDLSGWIASVSNSGRFGGGIALVPGADMCDGVLEVCHVGPIPTRSALAALARVVAGRGAHDPRIRVSSARLVEFLEPQGMTAMADGDVVATVPFTVEAAPGAVRVLV
;
A
#
# COMPACT_ATOMS: atom_id res chain seq x y z
N GLY A 1 -9.66 29.60 8.54
CA GLY A 1 -9.29 28.34 7.92
C GLY A 1 -10.08 28.15 6.63
N SER A 2 -9.43 27.65 5.62
CA SER A 2 -10.10 27.25 4.37
C SER A 2 -10.45 25.76 4.41
N VAL A 3 -11.48 25.34 3.66
CA VAL A 3 -11.86 23.94 3.52
C VAL A 3 -11.26 23.43 2.19
N ARG A 4 -10.52 22.34 2.26
CA ARG A 4 -9.97 21.67 1.07
C ARG A 4 -10.60 20.29 0.94
N ALA A 5 -11.06 19.92 -0.25
CA ALA A 5 -11.45 18.57 -0.58
C ALA A 5 -10.19 17.75 -0.90
N ILE A 6 -10.10 16.56 -0.36
CA ILE A 6 -9.06 15.58 -0.68
C ILE A 6 -9.69 14.28 -1.12
N ASP A 7 -8.96 13.54 -1.94
CA ASP A 7 -9.36 12.25 -2.45
C ASP A 7 -9.18 11.14 -1.42
N GLY A 8 -9.81 10.02 -1.65
CA GLY A 8 -9.64 8.78 -0.91
C GLY A 8 -9.71 7.58 -1.85
N MET A 9 -9.87 6.41 -1.26
CA MET A 9 -10.01 5.14 -1.98
C MET A 9 -11.20 4.38 -1.44
N TRP A 10 -12.14 3.98 -2.31
CA TRP A 10 -13.17 3.03 -1.93
C TRP A 10 -12.63 1.61 -2.06
N VAL A 11 -12.60 0.89 -0.93
CA VAL A 11 -12.24 -0.52 -0.87
C VAL A 11 -13.53 -1.34 -0.76
N ARG A 12 -13.72 -2.30 -1.67
CA ARG A 12 -14.87 -3.22 -1.70
C ARG A 12 -14.38 -4.66 -1.78
N GLY A 13 -14.72 -5.49 -0.79
CA GLY A 13 -14.51 -6.93 -0.77
C GLY A 13 -15.82 -7.68 -0.73
N ASP A 14 -15.78 -9.01 -0.84
CA ASP A 14 -16.95 -9.86 -0.78
C ASP A 14 -17.65 -9.77 0.59
N GLY A 15 -18.93 -9.44 0.59
CA GLY A 15 -19.82 -9.48 1.76
C GLY A 15 -19.68 -8.33 2.76
N ALA A 16 -18.71 -7.45 2.64
CA ALA A 16 -18.58 -6.23 3.44
C ALA A 16 -18.98 -5.01 2.59
N GLY A 17 -19.66 -4.04 3.20
CA GLY A 17 -19.89 -2.75 2.55
C GLY A 17 -18.56 -2.10 2.13
N ARG A 18 -18.63 -1.05 1.32
CA ARG A 18 -17.43 -0.29 0.95
C ARG A 18 -16.83 0.42 2.17
N ARG A 19 -15.51 0.45 2.26
CA ARG A 19 -14.75 1.21 3.26
C ARG A 19 -13.96 2.32 2.57
N LEU A 20 -13.85 3.46 3.21
CA LEU A 20 -13.02 4.56 2.73
C LEU A 20 -11.63 4.45 3.38
N ALA A 21 -10.59 4.42 2.58
CA ALA A 21 -9.20 4.55 2.99
C ALA A 21 -8.61 5.86 2.43
N LEU A 22 -7.66 6.46 3.13
CA LEU A 22 -7.09 7.76 2.76
C LEU A 22 -5.62 7.68 2.34
N GLY A 23 -4.86 6.77 2.93
CA GLY A 23 -3.42 6.67 2.73
C GLY A 23 -3.03 5.62 1.70
N ILE A 24 -3.12 4.35 2.09
CA ILE A 24 -2.63 3.23 1.31
C ILE A 24 -3.44 1.96 1.58
N VAL A 25 -3.67 1.18 0.53
CA VAL A 25 -4.15 -0.21 0.60
C VAL A 25 -3.03 -1.13 0.15
N SER A 26 -2.67 -2.12 0.94
CA SER A 26 -1.49 -2.95 0.68
C SER A 26 -1.72 -4.44 0.85
N LEU A 27 -0.98 -5.21 0.04
CA LEU A 27 -0.83 -6.66 0.07
C LEU A 27 0.65 -7.03 0.20
N GLY A 28 0.91 -8.25 0.69
CA GLY A 28 2.27 -8.79 0.78
C GLY A 28 3.04 -8.28 1.99
N LEU A 29 4.30 -7.91 1.78
CA LEU A 29 5.23 -7.55 2.85
C LEU A 29 4.74 -6.36 3.67
N ASP A 30 4.19 -5.33 3.03
CA ASP A 30 3.73 -4.12 3.72
C ASP A 30 2.53 -4.41 4.63
N ALA A 31 1.54 -5.17 4.14
CA ALA A 31 0.42 -5.61 4.97
C ALA A 31 0.90 -6.42 6.20
N ARG A 32 1.87 -7.31 6.01
CA ARG A 32 2.46 -8.08 7.11
C ARG A 32 3.28 -7.22 8.07
N ALA A 33 3.99 -6.23 7.55
CA ALA A 33 4.74 -5.27 8.37
C ALA A 33 3.82 -4.47 9.29
N ASN A 34 2.68 -3.99 8.77
CA ASN A 34 1.65 -3.31 9.55
C ASN A 34 1.08 -4.21 10.66
N LEU A 35 0.76 -5.46 10.34
CA LEU A 35 0.29 -6.43 11.34
C LEU A 35 1.30 -6.66 12.47
N LEU A 36 2.59 -6.77 12.15
CA LEU A 36 3.65 -6.98 13.14
C LEU A 36 3.94 -5.71 13.94
N ALA A 37 3.90 -4.55 13.30
CA ALA A 37 4.04 -3.26 13.97
C ALA A 37 2.93 -3.05 15.00
N ASN A 38 1.66 -3.32 14.62
CA ASN A 38 0.50 -3.19 15.51
C ASN A 38 0.55 -4.14 16.72
N ARG A 39 1.27 -5.27 16.62
CA ARG A 39 1.48 -6.23 17.70
C ARG A 39 2.75 -5.99 18.51
N SER A 40 3.58 -5.03 18.10
CA SER A 40 4.84 -4.75 18.78
C SER A 40 4.60 -4.00 20.09
N VAL A 41 5.51 -4.16 21.04
CA VAL A 41 5.53 -3.39 22.31
C VAL A 41 6.10 -1.98 22.10
N LEU A 42 6.60 -1.67 20.91
CA LEU A 42 7.08 -0.33 20.57
C LEU A 42 5.88 0.59 20.38
N SER A 43 5.99 1.79 20.92
CA SER A 43 4.98 2.84 20.70
C SER A 43 4.86 3.12 19.19
N ASN A 44 3.63 3.41 18.75
CA ASN A 44 3.32 3.71 17.36
C ASN A 44 4.30 4.74 16.77
N GLY A 45 4.68 4.54 15.50
CA GLY A 45 5.54 5.48 14.81
C GLY A 45 6.50 4.82 13.81
N PRO A 46 7.42 5.60 13.22
CA PRO A 46 8.36 5.10 12.21
C PRO A 46 9.22 3.92 12.69
N LEU A 47 9.61 3.88 13.96
CA LEU A 47 10.43 2.80 14.53
C LEU A 47 9.66 1.50 14.66
N ALA A 48 8.39 1.55 15.09
CA ALA A 48 7.54 0.36 15.16
C ALA A 48 7.30 -0.23 13.76
N TYR A 49 7.04 0.64 12.78
CA TYR A 49 6.88 0.22 11.40
C TYR A 49 8.17 -0.38 10.81
N ALA A 50 9.32 0.27 11.04
CA ALA A 50 10.61 -0.26 10.59
C ALA A 50 10.89 -1.65 11.19
N TYR A 51 10.66 -1.83 12.49
CA TYR A 51 10.76 -3.14 13.15
C TYR A 51 9.82 -4.16 12.49
N GLY A 52 8.54 -3.80 12.31
CA GLY A 52 7.56 -4.66 11.64
C GLY A 52 7.99 -5.06 10.22
N ALA A 53 8.54 -4.12 9.45
CA ALA A 53 9.02 -4.35 8.10
C ALA A 53 10.23 -5.31 8.04
N PHE A 54 11.21 -5.14 8.93
CA PHE A 54 12.35 -6.06 9.01
C PHE A 54 11.94 -7.46 9.51
N ALA A 55 11.06 -7.54 10.52
CA ALA A 55 10.53 -8.80 11.02
C ALA A 55 9.65 -9.51 9.96
N ALA A 56 8.86 -8.75 9.21
CA ALA A 56 8.10 -9.28 8.10
C ALA A 56 9.00 -9.84 7.00
N LEU A 57 10.06 -9.12 6.62
CA LEU A 57 11.01 -9.55 5.60
C LEU A 57 11.68 -10.90 5.94
N ALA A 58 11.95 -11.16 7.21
CA ALA A 58 12.55 -12.42 7.65
C ALA A 58 11.63 -13.64 7.44
N THR A 59 10.31 -13.43 7.46
CA THR A 59 9.31 -14.51 7.45
C THR A 59 8.44 -14.53 6.19
N HIS A 60 8.34 -13.42 5.47
CA HIS A 60 7.57 -13.31 4.25
C HIS A 60 8.31 -13.87 3.04
N ARG A 61 7.55 -14.29 2.04
CA ARG A 61 8.06 -14.67 0.72
C ARG A 61 7.27 -13.89 -0.35
N PRO A 62 7.87 -13.62 -1.52
CA PRO A 62 7.12 -13.08 -2.65
C PRO A 62 5.89 -13.93 -2.92
N ALA A 63 4.74 -13.29 -3.08
CA ALA A 63 3.47 -13.95 -3.35
C ALA A 63 3.08 -13.77 -4.81
N PRO A 64 2.39 -14.76 -5.42
CA PRO A 64 1.74 -14.55 -6.71
C PRO A 64 0.55 -13.60 -6.49
N ILE A 65 0.53 -12.48 -7.18
CA ILE A 65 -0.56 -11.49 -7.10
C ILE A 65 -0.97 -11.14 -8.52
N LEU A 66 -2.20 -11.48 -8.87
CA LEU A 66 -2.84 -11.08 -10.12
C LEU A 66 -3.82 -9.95 -9.84
N ALA A 67 -3.72 -8.89 -10.60
CA ALA A 67 -4.64 -7.76 -10.51
C ALA A 67 -5.06 -7.28 -11.90
N ARG A 68 -6.20 -6.59 -11.96
CA ARG A 68 -6.62 -5.83 -13.13
C ARG A 68 -6.52 -4.35 -12.79
N VAL A 69 -5.75 -3.61 -13.56
CA VAL A 69 -5.47 -2.18 -13.37
C VAL A 69 -6.10 -1.43 -14.54
N ASP A 70 -7.13 -0.63 -14.26
CA ASP A 70 -7.93 0.08 -15.27
C ASP A 70 -8.40 -0.83 -16.42
N GLY A 71 -8.80 -2.06 -16.10
CA GLY A 71 -9.28 -3.06 -17.07
C GLY A 71 -8.20 -3.97 -17.69
N GLU A 72 -6.91 -3.69 -17.48
CA GLU A 72 -5.81 -4.51 -17.98
C GLU A 72 -5.29 -5.47 -16.92
N GLU A 73 -5.18 -6.75 -17.25
CA GLU A 73 -4.56 -7.73 -16.34
C GLU A 73 -3.06 -7.48 -16.23
N ARG A 74 -2.57 -7.44 -14.99
CA ARG A 74 -1.17 -7.24 -14.65
C ARG A 74 -0.71 -8.23 -13.58
N ASP A 75 0.44 -8.82 -13.82
CA ASP A 75 1.15 -9.61 -12.81
C ASP A 75 1.89 -8.65 -11.85
N LEU A 76 1.37 -8.56 -10.63
CA LEU A 76 1.95 -7.81 -9.52
C LEU A 76 2.61 -8.75 -8.50
N SER A 77 2.96 -9.97 -8.91
CA SER A 77 3.64 -10.95 -8.07
C SER A 77 4.95 -10.40 -7.51
N GLY A 78 5.16 -10.57 -6.23
CA GLY A 78 6.38 -10.04 -5.60
C GLY A 78 6.28 -9.86 -4.10
N TRP A 79 7.10 -8.95 -3.60
CA TRP A 79 7.17 -8.60 -2.20
C TRP A 79 6.03 -7.66 -1.76
N ILE A 80 5.67 -6.71 -2.61
CA ILE A 80 4.67 -5.67 -2.32
C ILE A 80 3.82 -5.45 -3.57
N ALA A 81 2.51 -5.41 -3.38
CA ALA A 81 1.56 -4.79 -4.28
C ALA A 81 0.66 -3.88 -3.45
N SER A 82 0.65 -2.59 -3.75
CA SER A 82 -0.12 -1.61 -3.00
C SER A 82 -0.69 -0.53 -3.90
N VAL A 83 -1.80 0.06 -3.44
CA VAL A 83 -2.47 1.20 -4.07
C VAL A 83 -2.45 2.34 -3.07
N SER A 84 -1.85 3.45 -3.43
CA SER A 84 -1.68 4.61 -2.55
C SER A 84 -2.33 5.85 -3.12
N ASN A 85 -2.99 6.61 -2.26
CA ASN A 85 -3.51 7.94 -2.57
C ASN A 85 -2.55 9.04 -2.05
N SER A 86 -1.89 8.78 -0.92
CA SER A 86 -1.01 9.76 -0.27
C SER A 86 0.46 9.69 -0.68
N GLY A 87 0.87 8.66 -1.42
CA GLY A 87 2.28 8.36 -1.72
C GLY A 87 3.11 7.95 -0.49
N ARG A 88 2.46 7.78 0.68
CA ARG A 88 3.12 7.46 1.94
C ARG A 88 2.71 6.10 2.45
N PHE A 89 3.69 5.38 2.98
CA PHE A 89 3.51 4.11 3.66
C PHE A 89 3.43 4.29 5.18
N GLY A 90 3.29 3.20 5.90
CA GLY A 90 3.26 3.19 7.36
C GLY A 90 4.45 3.97 7.97
N GLY A 91 4.19 4.67 9.07
CA GLY A 91 5.19 5.54 9.69
C GLY A 91 5.51 6.83 8.92
N GLY A 92 4.71 7.20 7.89
CA GLY A 92 4.90 8.44 7.11
C GLY A 92 6.03 8.36 6.08
N ILE A 93 6.52 7.17 5.77
CA ILE A 93 7.61 6.94 4.81
C ILE A 93 7.12 7.27 3.39
N ALA A 94 7.72 8.30 2.77
CA ALA A 94 7.40 8.68 1.40
C ALA A 94 8.00 7.68 0.41
N LEU A 95 7.14 7.00 -0.36
CA LEU A 95 7.54 6.11 -1.44
C LEU A 95 7.29 6.72 -2.81
N VAL A 96 6.22 7.49 -2.94
CA VAL A 96 5.87 8.24 -4.15
C VAL A 96 5.75 9.72 -3.79
N PRO A 97 6.86 10.47 -3.79
CA PRO A 97 6.86 11.87 -3.34
C PRO A 97 6.02 12.83 -4.19
N GLY A 98 5.68 12.43 -5.42
CA GLY A 98 4.87 13.22 -6.35
C GLY A 98 3.38 12.91 -6.31
N ALA A 99 2.91 12.01 -5.44
CA ALA A 99 1.49 11.72 -5.33
C ALA A 99 0.70 12.95 -4.84
N ASP A 100 -0.41 13.25 -5.49
CA ASP A 100 -1.30 14.36 -5.14
C ASP A 100 -2.67 13.81 -4.72
N MET A 101 -3.05 14.05 -3.48
CA MET A 101 -4.34 13.63 -2.93
C MET A 101 -5.55 14.43 -3.47
N CYS A 102 -5.40 15.16 -4.58
CA CYS A 102 -6.46 16.01 -5.15
C CYS A 102 -6.57 15.89 -6.67
N ASP A 103 -5.91 14.91 -7.30
CA ASP A 103 -5.88 14.74 -8.76
C ASP A 103 -6.79 13.62 -9.28
N GLY A 104 -7.48 12.91 -8.38
CA GLY A 104 -8.39 11.80 -8.71
C GLY A 104 -7.68 10.55 -9.21
N VAL A 105 -6.38 10.41 -8.93
CA VAL A 105 -5.54 9.30 -9.39
C VAL A 105 -4.92 8.59 -8.20
N LEU A 106 -4.71 7.28 -8.33
CA LEU A 106 -4.05 6.43 -7.34
C LEU A 106 -2.72 5.93 -7.88
N GLU A 107 -1.76 5.72 -6.99
CA GLU A 107 -0.45 5.18 -7.33
C GLU A 107 -0.36 3.69 -7.04
N VAL A 108 -0.19 2.87 -8.06
CA VAL A 108 0.06 1.43 -7.90
C VAL A 108 1.55 1.21 -7.73
N CYS A 109 1.95 0.79 -6.53
CA CYS A 109 3.34 0.50 -6.19
C CYS A 109 3.59 -1.00 -6.17
N HIS A 110 4.61 -1.45 -6.88
CA HIS A 110 4.95 -2.86 -7.03
C HIS A 110 6.45 -3.10 -6.82
N VAL A 111 6.78 -4.08 -5.97
CA VAL A 111 8.14 -4.61 -5.81
C VAL A 111 8.11 -6.09 -6.17
N GLY A 112 8.65 -6.42 -7.34
CA GLY A 112 8.64 -7.76 -7.90
C GLY A 112 9.45 -8.81 -7.10
N PRO A 113 9.54 -10.06 -7.60
CA PRO A 113 10.21 -11.17 -6.92
C PRO A 113 11.74 -11.06 -7.04
N ILE A 114 12.34 -10.16 -6.26
CA ILE A 114 13.79 -9.97 -6.15
C ILE A 114 14.37 -10.82 -5.01
N PRO A 115 15.68 -11.14 -5.01
CA PRO A 115 16.32 -11.85 -3.91
C PRO A 115 16.15 -11.11 -2.57
N THR A 116 16.02 -11.85 -1.46
CA THR A 116 15.79 -11.29 -0.12
C THR A 116 16.83 -10.23 0.27
N ARG A 117 18.11 -10.43 -0.09
CA ARG A 117 19.17 -9.44 0.13
C ARG A 117 18.90 -8.11 -0.59
N SER A 118 18.33 -8.18 -1.79
CA SER A 118 17.95 -6.98 -2.58
C SER A 118 16.72 -6.31 -2.00
N ALA A 119 15.75 -7.09 -1.51
CA ALA A 119 14.58 -6.57 -0.79
C ALA A 119 15.00 -5.88 0.52
N LEU A 120 15.95 -6.46 1.26
CA LEU A 120 16.53 -5.84 2.46
C LEU A 120 17.22 -4.50 2.13
N ALA A 121 18.01 -4.45 1.07
CA ALA A 121 18.65 -3.22 0.63
C ALA A 121 17.65 -2.16 0.18
N ALA A 122 16.56 -2.55 -0.52
CA ALA A 122 15.46 -1.66 -0.88
C ALA A 122 14.77 -1.10 0.36
N LEU A 123 14.43 -1.97 1.32
CA LEU A 123 13.79 -1.57 2.59
C LEU A 123 14.66 -0.58 3.37
N ALA A 124 15.97 -0.85 3.49
CA ALA A 124 16.89 0.04 4.17
C ALA A 124 16.96 1.43 3.50
N ARG A 125 16.90 1.49 2.18
CA ARG A 125 16.85 2.76 1.43
C ARG A 125 15.52 3.50 1.66
N VAL A 126 14.41 2.78 1.67
CA VAL A 126 13.07 3.33 1.95
C VAL A 126 13.03 3.94 3.35
N VAL A 127 13.49 3.20 4.37
CA VAL A 127 13.57 3.69 5.76
C VAL A 127 14.50 4.90 5.90
N ALA A 128 15.59 4.94 5.12
CA ALA A 128 16.51 6.09 5.08
C ALA A 128 15.99 7.28 4.24
N GLY A 129 14.73 7.25 3.78
CA GLY A 129 14.13 8.32 2.95
C GLY A 129 14.65 8.37 1.51
N ARG A 130 15.31 7.31 1.04
CA ARG A 130 15.88 7.22 -0.32
C ARG A 130 15.14 6.21 -1.21
N GLY A 131 13.93 5.80 -0.82
CA GLY A 131 13.13 4.79 -1.53
C GLY A 131 12.58 5.25 -2.87
N ALA A 132 12.21 6.52 -2.99
CA ALA A 132 11.53 7.08 -4.15
C ALA A 132 12.24 6.91 -5.51
N HIS A 133 13.56 6.72 -5.51
CA HIS A 133 14.37 6.52 -6.71
C HIS A 133 14.98 5.12 -6.78
N ASP A 134 14.44 4.16 -6.04
CA ASP A 134 14.94 2.78 -6.11
C ASP A 134 14.37 2.07 -7.34
N PRO A 135 15.20 1.61 -8.29
CA PRO A 135 14.74 1.01 -9.55
C PRO A 135 13.98 -0.31 -9.36
N ARG A 136 14.01 -0.87 -8.16
CA ARG A 136 13.25 -2.08 -7.80
C ARG A 136 11.79 -1.79 -7.47
N ILE A 137 11.46 -0.52 -7.23
CA ILE A 137 10.11 -0.07 -6.94
C ILE A 137 9.51 0.47 -8.24
N ARG A 138 8.49 -0.18 -8.73
CA ARG A 138 7.74 0.28 -9.92
C ARG A 138 6.50 1.00 -9.45
N VAL A 139 6.22 2.13 -10.08
CA VAL A 139 5.02 2.93 -9.81
C VAL A 139 4.30 3.18 -11.13
N SER A 140 3.00 3.03 -11.11
CA SER A 140 2.11 3.42 -12.22
C SER A 140 0.82 3.99 -11.65
N SER A 141 0.19 4.90 -12.38
CA SER A 141 -1.08 5.49 -11.96
C SER A 141 -2.27 4.63 -12.39
N ALA A 142 -3.36 4.70 -11.62
CA ALA A 142 -4.62 4.01 -11.90
C ALA A 142 -5.80 4.72 -11.24
N ARG A 143 -7.02 4.40 -11.68
CA ARG A 143 -8.27 4.81 -11.02
C ARG A 143 -9.03 3.65 -10.41
N LEU A 144 -8.82 2.45 -10.94
CA LEU A 144 -9.44 1.23 -10.47
C LEU A 144 -8.44 0.09 -10.47
N VAL A 145 -8.31 -0.60 -9.34
CA VAL A 145 -7.49 -1.79 -9.20
C VAL A 145 -8.34 -2.90 -8.59
N GLU A 146 -8.43 -4.04 -9.30
CA GLU A 146 -9.12 -5.23 -8.84
C GLU A 146 -8.07 -6.29 -8.53
N PHE A 147 -7.91 -6.67 -7.27
CA PHE A 147 -7.05 -7.78 -6.87
C PHE A 147 -7.82 -9.09 -7.02
N LEU A 148 -7.33 -9.99 -7.85
CA LEU A 148 -8.03 -11.22 -8.27
C LEU A 148 -7.49 -12.46 -7.56
N GLU A 149 -6.16 -12.55 -7.36
CA GLU A 149 -5.47 -13.67 -6.75
C GLU A 149 -4.28 -13.22 -5.90
N PRO A 150 -3.86 -14.02 -4.89
CA PRO A 150 -4.43 -15.30 -4.47
C PRO A 150 -5.65 -15.11 -3.55
N GLN A 151 -6.63 -15.99 -3.68
CA GLN A 151 -7.83 -15.99 -2.84
C GLN A 151 -7.48 -16.01 -1.34
N GLY A 152 -8.20 -15.22 -0.54
CA GLY A 152 -8.05 -15.18 0.91
C GLY A 152 -6.83 -14.40 1.43
N MET A 153 -5.99 -13.81 0.55
CA MET A 153 -4.90 -12.95 0.98
C MET A 153 -5.46 -11.68 1.63
N THR A 154 -4.98 -11.35 2.81
CA THR A 154 -5.45 -10.20 3.60
C THR A 154 -4.87 -8.89 3.07
N ALA A 155 -5.75 -7.91 2.85
CA ALA A 155 -5.40 -6.53 2.55
C ALA A 155 -5.50 -5.65 3.80
N MET A 156 -4.55 -4.75 3.96
CA MET A 156 -4.57 -3.72 4.99
C MET A 156 -4.70 -2.33 4.38
N ALA A 157 -5.43 -1.45 5.04
CA ALA A 157 -5.47 -0.04 4.72
C ALA A 157 -5.40 0.80 5.99
N ASP A 158 -4.57 1.83 5.96
CA ASP A 158 -4.42 2.83 7.04
C ASP A 158 -4.21 2.20 8.45
N GLY A 159 -3.59 1.01 8.50
CA GLY A 159 -3.31 0.27 9.73
C GLY A 159 -4.30 -0.84 10.08
N ASP A 160 -5.45 -0.94 9.40
CA ASP A 160 -6.49 -1.92 9.67
C ASP A 160 -6.65 -2.96 8.56
N VAL A 161 -7.15 -4.14 8.92
CA VAL A 161 -7.60 -5.14 7.94
C VAL A 161 -8.90 -4.65 7.29
N VAL A 162 -8.90 -4.51 5.96
CA VAL A 162 -10.04 -3.93 5.24
C VAL A 162 -10.75 -4.90 4.30
N ALA A 163 -10.03 -5.85 3.74
CA ALA A 163 -10.58 -6.83 2.81
C ALA A 163 -9.71 -8.09 2.74
N THR A 164 -10.21 -9.09 2.04
CA THR A 164 -9.45 -10.24 1.54
C THR A 164 -9.63 -10.34 0.05
N VAL A 165 -8.63 -10.85 -0.67
CA VAL A 165 -8.73 -11.09 -2.11
C VAL A 165 -9.82 -12.14 -2.40
N PRO A 166 -10.75 -11.90 -3.35
CA PRO A 166 -10.79 -10.78 -4.29
C PRO A 166 -11.40 -9.51 -3.68
N PHE A 167 -10.88 -8.35 -4.09
CA PHE A 167 -11.44 -7.04 -3.71
C PHE A 167 -11.04 -5.97 -4.73
N THR A 168 -11.72 -4.82 -4.67
CA THR A 168 -11.44 -3.66 -5.53
C THR A 168 -11.02 -2.44 -4.73
N VAL A 169 -10.17 -1.62 -5.33
CA VAL A 169 -9.77 -0.30 -4.86
C VAL A 169 -10.08 0.70 -5.97
N GLU A 170 -10.94 1.67 -5.70
CA GLU A 170 -11.39 2.67 -6.67
C GLU A 170 -11.08 4.07 -6.13
N ALA A 171 -10.55 4.95 -6.97
CA ALA A 171 -10.35 6.35 -6.63
C ALA A 171 -11.68 7.00 -6.22
N ALA A 172 -11.63 7.80 -5.16
CA ALA A 172 -12.76 8.52 -4.61
C ALA A 172 -12.46 10.03 -4.57
N PRO A 173 -12.58 10.74 -5.70
CA PRO A 173 -12.24 12.16 -5.79
C PRO A 173 -13.07 13.01 -4.81
N GLY A 174 -12.41 13.90 -4.07
CA GLY A 174 -13.06 14.83 -3.15
C GLY A 174 -13.82 14.18 -2.00
N ALA A 175 -13.48 12.93 -1.65
CA ALA A 175 -14.24 12.12 -0.67
C ALA A 175 -14.25 12.72 0.74
N VAL A 176 -13.25 13.52 1.09
CA VAL A 176 -13.11 14.09 2.44
C VAL A 176 -12.83 15.58 2.37
N ARG A 177 -13.46 16.33 3.28
CA ARG A 177 -13.18 17.77 3.46
C ARG A 177 -12.34 17.97 4.72
N VAL A 178 -11.21 18.62 4.57
CA VAL A 178 -10.29 18.94 5.67
C VAL A 178 -10.19 20.45 5.86
N LEU A 179 -10.06 20.88 7.12
CA LEU A 179 -9.75 22.27 7.46
C LEU A 179 -8.23 22.47 7.34
N VAL A 180 -7.82 23.50 6.62
CA VAL A 180 -6.42 23.89 6.40
C VAL A 180 -6.21 25.37 6.73
#